data_a357b7d02d332e7e6041e8826e5f1de6
#
_entry.id   a357b7d02d332e7e6041e8826e5f1de6
#
_cell.length_a   1.000
_cell.length_b   1.000
_cell.length_c   1.000
_cell.angle_alpha   90.00
_cell.angle_beta   90.00
_cell.angle_gamma   90.00
#
_symmetry.space_group_name_H-M   'P 1'
#
loop_
_entity.id
_entity.type
_entity.pdbx_description
1 polymer ?
#
loop_
_entity_poly.entity_id
_entity_poly.type
_entity_poly.pdbx_seq_one_letter_code
_entity_poly.pdbx_strand_id
1 'polypeptide(L)'
;MDDVLKIKMSAITLDCKNAHALAEFYAKLLHWEIPFYDDEYVVLSAPGTSQGAYPGITFQQNPNYLPPVWPDEPSAQQQMAHIDFAVNDLEKAVSYAVACGATVAPQQFSESWTVLFDPEGHPFCLCLLKHIFDSPQFGLL
;
A
#
# COMPACT_ATOMS: atom_id res chain seq x y z
N MET A 1 -2.77 -14.89 -37.21
CA MET A 1 -3.50 -13.98 -36.31
C MET A 1 -2.56 -12.92 -35.80
N ASP A 2 -2.96 -11.69 -35.93
CA ASP A 2 -2.11 -10.58 -35.50
C ASP A 2 -2.14 -10.47 -33.97
N ASP A 3 -0.95 -10.33 -33.41
CA ASP A 3 -0.83 -10.05 -31.98
C ASP A 3 -1.11 -8.57 -31.73
N VAL A 4 -2.06 -8.31 -30.88
CA VAL A 4 -2.35 -6.95 -30.43
C VAL A 4 -1.49 -6.64 -29.23
N LEU A 5 -0.75 -5.53 -29.29
CA LEU A 5 0.01 -5.07 -28.13
C LEU A 5 -0.95 -4.86 -26.95
N LYS A 6 -0.58 -5.38 -25.80
CA LYS A 6 -1.35 -5.23 -24.56
C LYS A 6 -0.45 -4.68 -23.47
N ILE A 7 -0.94 -3.68 -22.74
CA ILE A 7 -0.20 -3.08 -21.64
C ILE A 7 -1.17 -2.98 -20.46
N LYS A 8 -0.78 -3.53 -19.32
CA LYS A 8 -1.55 -3.45 -18.09
C LYS A 8 -0.62 -3.13 -16.93
N MET A 9 -1.18 -2.49 -15.93
CA MET A 9 -0.44 -2.26 -14.70
C MET A 9 -0.34 -3.55 -13.91
N SER A 10 0.89 -4.00 -13.65
CA SER A 10 1.10 -5.22 -12.87
C SER A 10 1.22 -4.93 -11.39
N ALA A 11 1.91 -3.87 -11.00
CA ALA A 11 2.16 -3.59 -9.60
C ALA A 11 2.65 -2.16 -9.39
N ILE A 12 2.52 -1.70 -8.16
CA ILE A 12 3.29 -0.59 -7.61
C ILE A 12 4.36 -1.23 -6.74
N THR A 13 5.61 -0.81 -6.91
CA THR A 13 6.73 -1.37 -6.15
C THR A 13 7.25 -0.34 -5.15
N LEU A 14 7.37 -0.76 -3.90
CA LEU A 14 7.95 0.05 -2.83
C LEU A 14 9.32 -0.50 -2.46
N ASP A 15 10.32 0.37 -2.46
CA ASP A 15 11.63 0.04 -1.93
C ASP A 15 11.59 0.02 -0.41
N CYS A 16 12.37 -0.85 0.20
CA CYS A 16 12.38 -1.00 1.65
C CYS A 16 13.63 -1.74 2.10
N LYS A 17 13.89 -1.74 3.40
CA LYS A 17 15.02 -2.49 3.97
C LYS A 17 14.67 -3.93 4.28
N ASN A 18 13.42 -4.23 4.57
CA ASN A 18 12.97 -5.58 4.85
C ASN A 18 11.67 -5.85 4.11
N ALA A 19 11.81 -6.36 2.88
CA ALA A 19 10.68 -6.55 1.98
C ALA A 19 9.65 -7.52 2.55
N HIS A 20 10.09 -8.61 3.18
CA HIS A 20 9.18 -9.62 3.70
C HIS A 20 8.34 -9.08 4.87
N ALA A 21 8.98 -8.40 5.81
CA ALA A 21 8.28 -7.83 6.96
C ALA A 21 7.30 -6.74 6.54
N LEU A 22 7.68 -5.90 5.58
CA LEU A 22 6.79 -4.85 5.08
C LEU A 22 5.59 -5.46 4.34
N ALA A 23 5.83 -6.48 3.52
CA ALA A 23 4.75 -7.19 2.84
C ALA A 23 3.77 -7.81 3.83
N GLU A 24 4.25 -8.36 4.94
CA GLU A 24 3.38 -8.93 5.97
C GLU A 24 2.48 -7.87 6.61
N PHE A 25 2.99 -6.66 6.83
CA PHE A 25 2.16 -5.56 7.31
C PHE A 25 0.98 -5.29 6.37
N TYR A 26 1.27 -5.12 5.08
CA TYR A 26 0.21 -4.84 4.10
C TYR A 26 -0.70 -6.04 3.85
N ALA A 27 -0.17 -7.25 3.97
CA ALA A 27 -1.00 -8.46 3.89
C ALA A 27 -2.07 -8.48 4.99
N LYS A 28 -1.70 -8.09 6.22
CA LYS A 28 -2.65 -7.98 7.33
C LYS A 28 -3.62 -6.82 7.12
N LEU A 29 -3.10 -5.66 6.72
CA LEU A 29 -3.92 -4.47 6.53
C LEU A 29 -5.02 -4.71 5.49
N LEU A 30 -4.67 -5.32 4.38
CA LEU A 30 -5.55 -5.49 3.22
C LEU A 30 -6.25 -6.84 3.16
N HIS A 31 -5.86 -7.79 4.00
CA HIS A 31 -6.25 -9.20 3.87
C HIS A 31 -5.87 -9.76 2.50
N TRP A 32 -4.65 -9.43 2.08
CA TRP A 32 -4.08 -9.88 0.82
C TRP A 32 -3.11 -11.02 1.05
N GLU A 33 -2.71 -11.68 -0.02
CA GLU A 33 -1.85 -12.86 -0.01
C GLU A 33 -0.49 -12.55 -0.64
N ILE A 34 0.50 -13.39 -0.30
CA ILE A 34 1.84 -13.30 -0.88
C ILE A 34 2.01 -14.52 -1.80
N PRO A 35 1.70 -14.40 -3.11
CA PRO A 35 1.82 -15.53 -4.03
C PRO A 35 3.26 -15.87 -4.41
N PHE A 36 4.20 -14.95 -4.23
CA PHE A 36 5.60 -15.18 -4.59
C PHE A 36 6.52 -14.31 -3.75
N TYR A 37 7.68 -14.85 -3.41
CA TYR A 37 8.76 -14.08 -2.79
C TYR A 37 10.11 -14.76 -3.04
N ASP A 38 11.17 -13.95 -3.02
CA ASP A 38 12.55 -14.41 -2.97
C ASP A 38 13.35 -13.48 -2.05
N ASP A 39 14.68 -13.57 -2.09
CA ASP A 39 15.54 -12.77 -1.21
C ASP A 39 15.54 -11.28 -1.56
N GLU A 40 15.12 -10.93 -2.76
CA GLU A 40 15.18 -9.55 -3.23
C GLU A 40 13.82 -8.88 -3.26
N TYR A 41 12.74 -9.67 -3.40
CA TYR A 41 11.45 -9.03 -3.51
C TYR A 41 10.25 -9.91 -3.19
N VAL A 42 9.18 -9.29 -2.81
CA VAL A 42 7.95 -9.95 -2.37
C VAL A 42 6.78 -9.39 -3.17
N VAL A 43 5.93 -10.27 -3.68
CA VAL A 43 4.70 -9.89 -4.39
C VAL A 43 3.52 -10.05 -3.46
N LEU A 44 2.69 -9.01 -3.38
CA LEU A 44 1.46 -9.00 -2.60
C LEU A 44 0.29 -8.74 -3.53
N SER A 45 -0.77 -9.52 -3.41
CA SER A 45 -1.95 -9.33 -4.25
C SER A 45 -3.23 -9.72 -3.52
N ALA A 46 -4.36 -9.19 -4.02
CA ALA A 46 -5.67 -9.61 -3.54
C ALA A 46 -5.85 -11.11 -3.76
N PRO A 47 -6.67 -11.78 -2.93
CA PRO A 47 -6.98 -13.18 -3.14
C PRO A 47 -7.59 -13.42 -4.52
N GLY A 48 -7.16 -14.49 -5.16
CA GLY A 48 -7.62 -14.78 -6.52
C GLY A 48 -7.06 -16.09 -7.02
N THR A 49 -6.14 -16.02 -7.97
CA THR A 49 -5.51 -17.19 -8.54
C THR A 49 -4.19 -17.50 -7.84
N SER A 50 -3.60 -18.66 -8.16
CA SER A 50 -2.28 -19.03 -7.64
C SER A 50 -1.17 -18.09 -8.10
N GLN A 51 -1.41 -17.30 -9.14
CA GLN A 51 -0.46 -16.31 -9.65
C GLN A 51 -0.74 -14.90 -9.12
N GLY A 52 -1.79 -14.73 -8.32
CA GLY A 52 -2.18 -13.46 -7.77
C GLY A 52 -3.15 -12.67 -8.64
N ALA A 53 -3.65 -11.58 -8.11
CA ALA A 53 -4.53 -10.65 -8.81
C ALA A 53 -3.76 -9.37 -9.13
N TYR A 54 -4.08 -8.73 -10.25
CA TYR A 54 -3.38 -7.52 -10.70
C TYR A 54 -4.32 -6.32 -10.77
N PRO A 55 -3.82 -5.11 -10.44
CA PRO A 55 -2.46 -4.80 -9.96
C PRO A 55 -2.23 -5.25 -8.53
N GLY A 56 -1.00 -5.62 -8.24
CA GLY A 56 -0.56 -5.94 -6.89
C GLY A 56 0.32 -4.84 -6.30
N ILE A 57 0.90 -5.12 -5.16
CA ILE A 57 1.95 -4.30 -4.57
C ILE A 57 3.17 -5.20 -4.42
N THR A 58 4.33 -4.72 -4.85
CA THR A 58 5.58 -5.46 -4.63
C THR A 58 6.49 -4.68 -3.69
N PHE A 59 7.36 -5.39 -3.02
CA PHE A 59 8.30 -4.81 -2.06
C PHE A 59 9.69 -5.25 -2.46
N GLN A 60 10.55 -4.27 -2.75
CA GLN A 60 11.88 -4.56 -3.25
C GLN A 60 12.91 -4.25 -2.19
N GLN A 61 13.76 -5.23 -1.91
CA GLN A 61 14.85 -5.08 -0.96
C GLN A 61 15.84 -4.07 -1.52
N ASN A 62 16.10 -3.02 -0.75
CA ASN A 62 17.04 -1.97 -1.16
C ASN A 62 17.84 -1.53 0.05
N PRO A 63 19.12 -1.92 0.15
CA PRO A 63 19.96 -1.54 1.30
C PRO A 63 20.18 -0.04 1.42
N ASN A 64 19.95 0.71 0.35
CA ASN A 64 20.11 2.16 0.34
C ASN A 64 18.81 2.91 0.58
N TYR A 65 17.73 2.19 0.90
CA TYR A 65 16.45 2.84 1.16
C TYR A 65 16.53 3.79 2.34
N LEU A 66 16.01 5.01 2.15
CA LEU A 66 15.84 6.01 3.20
C LEU A 66 14.36 6.36 3.26
N PRO A 67 13.75 6.37 4.45
CA PRO A 67 12.35 6.77 4.56
C PRO A 67 12.18 8.24 4.17
N PRO A 68 11.07 8.58 3.49
CA PRO A 68 10.82 9.97 3.16
C PRO A 68 10.52 10.81 4.40
N VAL A 69 10.83 12.09 4.31
CA VAL A 69 10.43 13.08 5.31
C VAL A 69 9.05 13.59 4.93
N TRP A 70 8.10 13.47 5.83
CA TRP A 70 6.73 13.93 5.58
C TRP A 70 6.20 14.67 6.82
N PRO A 71 5.59 15.87 6.71
CA PRO A 71 5.47 16.64 5.46
C PRO A 71 6.83 16.96 4.85
N ASP A 72 6.85 17.13 3.53
CA ASP A 72 8.11 17.26 2.82
C ASP A 72 8.85 18.54 3.18
N GLU A 73 10.17 18.48 3.09
CA GLU A 73 11.06 19.59 3.32
C GLU A 73 12.03 19.69 2.14
N PRO A 74 12.41 20.92 1.74
CA PRO A 74 13.43 21.09 0.69
C PRO A 74 14.71 20.35 1.05
N SER A 75 15.29 19.68 0.06
CA SER A 75 16.56 18.95 0.19
C SER A 75 16.52 17.71 1.06
N ALA A 76 15.35 17.31 1.57
CA ALA A 76 15.16 16.06 2.28
C ALA A 76 14.62 14.99 1.34
N GLN A 77 14.69 13.72 1.75
CA GLN A 77 14.14 12.61 0.98
C GLN A 77 12.63 12.79 0.83
N GLN A 78 12.15 12.82 -0.40
CA GLN A 78 10.74 13.00 -0.71
C GLN A 78 10.07 11.64 -0.94
N GLN A 79 8.75 11.59 -0.69
CA GLN A 79 7.99 10.36 -0.91
C GLN A 79 7.80 10.02 -2.39
N MET A 80 7.81 10.98 -3.27
CA MET A 80 7.61 10.85 -4.72
C MET A 80 6.22 10.34 -5.12
N ALA A 81 5.69 9.38 -4.39
CA ALA A 81 4.35 8.82 -4.55
C ALA A 81 3.91 8.22 -3.22
N HIS A 82 2.61 8.06 -3.04
CA HIS A 82 2.05 7.35 -1.88
C HIS A 82 0.80 6.60 -2.31
N ILE A 83 0.34 5.67 -1.47
CA ILE A 83 -0.84 4.88 -1.75
C ILE A 83 -1.99 5.40 -0.91
N ASP A 84 -3.16 5.56 -1.53
CA ASP A 84 -4.40 5.87 -0.85
C ASP A 84 -5.27 4.63 -0.81
N PHE A 85 -5.72 4.28 0.38
CA PHE A 85 -6.68 3.18 0.55
C PHE A 85 -8.03 3.75 0.92
N ALA A 86 -9.07 3.28 0.25
CA ALA A 86 -10.44 3.64 0.58
C ALA A 86 -10.91 2.86 1.80
N VAL A 87 -11.60 3.53 2.70
CA VAL A 87 -12.19 2.89 3.89
C VAL A 87 -13.62 3.37 4.06
N ASN A 88 -14.46 2.56 4.69
CA ASN A 88 -15.84 2.90 4.96
C ASN A 88 -16.08 3.47 6.38
N ASP A 89 -15.08 3.35 7.24
CA ASP A 89 -15.12 3.88 8.62
C ASP A 89 -13.69 4.29 8.96
N LEU A 90 -13.45 5.60 8.96
CA LEU A 90 -12.09 6.11 9.12
C LEU A 90 -11.50 5.83 10.49
N GLU A 91 -12.27 6.07 11.55
CA GLU A 91 -11.78 5.87 12.92
C GLU A 91 -11.40 4.41 13.17
N LYS A 92 -12.25 3.47 12.76
CA LYS A 92 -11.97 2.05 12.91
C LYS A 92 -10.79 1.62 12.06
N ALA A 93 -10.68 2.15 10.83
CA ALA A 93 -9.58 1.82 9.94
C ALA A 93 -8.24 2.28 10.49
N VAL A 94 -8.18 3.49 11.05
CA VAL A 94 -6.96 4.01 11.67
C VAL A 94 -6.55 3.13 12.87
N SER A 95 -7.50 2.78 13.73
CA SER A 95 -7.20 1.90 14.86
C SER A 95 -6.69 0.55 14.42
N TYR A 96 -7.28 -0.01 13.38
CA TYR A 96 -6.86 -1.29 12.84
C TYR A 96 -5.46 -1.22 12.23
N ALA A 97 -5.17 -0.17 11.46
CA ALA A 97 -3.86 0.01 10.85
C ALA A 97 -2.76 0.14 11.91
N VAL A 98 -3.04 0.87 12.99
CA VAL A 98 -2.09 0.98 14.12
C VAL A 98 -1.88 -0.38 14.77
N ALA A 99 -2.93 -1.16 14.94
CA ALA A 99 -2.81 -2.53 15.48
C ALA A 99 -1.96 -3.43 14.57
N CYS A 100 -1.96 -3.18 13.26
CA CYS A 100 -1.14 -3.92 12.31
C CYS A 100 0.33 -3.47 12.31
N GLY A 101 0.64 -2.28 12.86
CA GLY A 101 2.01 -1.79 12.94
C GLY A 101 2.24 -0.40 12.35
N ALA A 102 1.20 0.28 11.87
CA ALA A 102 1.33 1.64 11.35
C ALA A 102 1.44 2.66 12.47
N THR A 103 1.97 3.82 12.13
CA THR A 103 2.05 4.98 13.01
C THR A 103 1.27 6.13 12.39
N VAL A 104 0.43 6.79 13.17
CA VAL A 104 -0.30 7.97 12.68
C VAL A 104 0.68 9.13 12.56
N ALA A 105 0.67 9.81 11.43
CA ALA A 105 1.52 10.99 11.24
C ALA A 105 1.08 12.11 12.18
N PRO A 106 2.04 12.87 12.76
CA PRO A 106 1.69 13.90 13.74
C PRO A 106 0.92 15.07 13.14
N GLN A 107 1.10 15.36 11.85
CA GLN A 107 0.34 16.42 11.19
C GLN A 107 -0.71 15.82 10.27
N GLN A 108 -1.94 16.34 10.38
CA GLN A 108 -3.07 15.91 9.58
C GLN A 108 -3.70 17.13 8.93
N PHE A 109 -4.24 16.98 7.73
CA PHE A 109 -4.74 18.12 6.96
C PHE A 109 -6.21 18.00 6.61
N SER A 110 -6.88 16.92 6.98
CA SER A 110 -8.28 16.70 6.62
C SER A 110 -8.98 15.82 7.65
N GLU A 111 -10.29 15.95 7.77
CA GLU A 111 -11.12 15.06 8.57
C GLU A 111 -11.60 13.85 7.78
N SER A 112 -11.46 13.86 6.44
CA SER A 112 -11.95 12.77 5.60
C SER A 112 -10.85 11.80 5.17
N TRP A 113 -9.60 12.07 5.49
CA TRP A 113 -8.50 11.15 5.26
C TRP A 113 -7.43 11.35 6.32
N THR A 114 -6.72 10.29 6.63
CA THR A 114 -5.66 10.29 7.64
C THR A 114 -4.37 9.77 7.00
N VAL A 115 -3.27 10.45 7.27
CA VAL A 115 -1.94 10.02 6.85
C VAL A 115 -1.32 9.19 7.95
N LEU A 116 -0.79 8.02 7.57
CA LEU A 116 -0.05 7.14 8.47
C LEU A 116 1.28 6.78 7.81
N PHE A 117 2.19 6.24 8.62
CA PHE A 117 3.44 5.66 8.11
C PHE A 117 3.39 4.16 8.28
N ASP A 118 3.83 3.44 7.27
CA ASP A 118 4.02 2.00 7.43
C ASP A 118 5.27 1.73 8.28
N PRO A 119 5.58 0.47 8.61
CA PRO A 119 6.72 0.18 9.49
C PRO A 119 8.08 0.62 8.95
N GLU A 120 8.18 0.92 7.67
CA GLU A 120 9.42 1.43 7.08
C GLU A 120 9.38 2.93 6.79
N GLY A 121 8.30 3.61 7.19
CA GLY A 121 8.20 5.06 7.07
C GLY A 121 7.62 5.57 5.78
N HIS A 122 7.05 4.72 4.91
CA HIS A 122 6.34 5.21 3.74
C HIS A 122 5.01 5.83 4.20
N PRO A 123 4.73 7.09 3.82
CA PRO A 123 3.40 7.64 4.05
C PRO A 123 2.36 6.93 3.21
N PHE A 124 1.19 6.68 3.79
CA PHE A 124 0.02 6.23 3.07
C PHE A 124 -1.20 6.88 3.69
N CYS A 125 -2.30 6.91 2.95
CA CYS A 125 -3.53 7.52 3.41
C CYS A 125 -4.64 6.50 3.51
N LEU A 126 -5.46 6.65 4.56
CA LEU A 126 -6.75 6.00 4.66
C LEU A 126 -7.80 7.08 4.37
N CYS A 127 -8.60 6.86 3.34
CA CYS A 127 -9.52 7.87 2.82
C CYS A 127 -10.96 7.39 2.98
N LEU A 128 -11.79 8.21 3.60
CA LEU A 128 -13.20 7.86 3.78
C LEU A 128 -13.92 8.03 2.45
N LEU A 129 -14.15 6.93 1.76
CA LEU A 129 -14.78 6.89 0.45
C LEU A 129 -15.86 5.81 0.45
N LYS A 130 -16.96 6.09 1.16
CA LYS A 130 -18.04 5.12 1.36
C LYS A 130 -18.65 4.63 0.07
N HIS A 131 -18.75 5.49 -0.93
CA HIS A 131 -19.39 5.16 -2.20
C HIS A 131 -18.68 4.02 -2.95
N ILE A 132 -17.39 3.82 -2.72
CA ILE A 132 -16.65 2.71 -3.32
C ILE A 132 -17.22 1.36 -2.88
N PHE A 133 -17.63 1.26 -1.62
CA PHE A 133 -18.13 0.01 -1.03
C PHE A 133 -19.61 -0.21 -1.31
N ASP A 134 -20.32 0.85 -1.68
CA ASP A 134 -21.76 0.77 -1.98
C ASP A 134 -22.01 0.44 -3.45
N SER A 135 -21.00 0.52 -4.30
CA SER A 135 -21.12 0.25 -5.73
C SER A 135 -20.89 -1.24 -6.01
N PRO A 136 -21.82 -1.91 -6.75
CA PRO A 136 -21.59 -3.31 -7.10
C PRO A 136 -20.30 -3.55 -7.89
N GLN A 137 -19.83 -2.55 -8.63
CA GLN A 137 -18.60 -2.69 -9.41
C GLN A 137 -17.38 -2.94 -8.53
N PHE A 138 -17.36 -2.35 -7.34
CA PHE A 138 -16.24 -2.47 -6.42
C PHE A 138 -16.43 -3.61 -5.41
N GLY A 139 -17.64 -4.09 -5.24
CA GLY A 139 -17.93 -5.21 -4.35
C GLY A 139 -17.36 -6.53 -4.83
N LEU A 140 -16.88 -6.59 -6.07
CA LEU A 140 -16.27 -7.79 -6.65
C LEU A 140 -14.76 -7.82 -6.48
N LEU A 141 -14.18 -6.76 -5.96
CA LEU A 141 -12.77 -6.69 -5.70
C LEU A 141 -12.47 -7.12 -4.28
#